data_50cbf93fcbbcd1c0382862e6684f04e7
#
_entry.id   50cbf93fcbbcd1c0382862e6684f04e7
#
_cell.length_a   1.000
_cell.length_b   1.000
_cell.length_c   1.000
_cell.angle_alpha   90.00
_cell.angle_beta   90.00
_cell.angle_gamma   90.00
#
_symmetry.space_group_name_H-M   'P 1'
#
loop_
_entity.id
_entity.type
_entity.pdbx_description
1 polymer ?
#
loop_
_entity_poly.entity_id
_entity_poly.type
_entity_poly.pdbx_seq_one_letter_code
_entity_poly.pdbx_strand_id
1 'polypeptide(L)'
;VHKRISTRGSSFLKSALRAGIYLSVALVYAILFFGAAFTLRQLDYRNEDIFNFSLAFANPMKYAENLSFGPRVSYWLGGWNLFNRYPLLGVGLGNAGFYFPKALPAYAWRLVEVRQLFFHSTTLLNVKSLWFRILGEAGICGFAAFATFLVLMLCLALALMKKEGRMSKFFGFFGLFALVAIIFEGFSVDSFALPYLWVSAGLISAGYEFIAKKSS
;
A
#
# COMPACT_ATOMS: atom_id res chain seq x y z
N VAL A 1 53.51 -9.36 -7.81
CA VAL A 1 52.72 -9.80 -6.64
C VAL A 1 52.24 -8.59 -5.80
N HIS A 2 52.96 -7.47 -5.77
CA HIS A 2 52.60 -6.29 -4.93
C HIS A 2 51.36 -5.49 -5.41
N LYS A 3 50.99 -5.55 -6.70
CA LYS A 3 49.85 -4.73 -7.26
C LYS A 3 48.47 -5.26 -6.92
N ARG A 4 48.34 -6.55 -6.51
CA ARG A 4 47.03 -7.17 -6.21
C ARG A 4 46.52 -6.92 -4.80
N ILE A 5 47.37 -6.54 -3.86
CA ILE A 5 47.01 -6.28 -2.46
C ILE A 5 46.42 -4.87 -2.28
N SER A 6 46.90 -3.89 -3.02
CA SER A 6 46.45 -2.49 -2.96
C SER A 6 45.02 -2.27 -3.46
N THR A 7 44.54 -3.04 -4.43
CA THR A 7 43.18 -2.91 -5.00
C THR A 7 42.08 -3.46 -4.11
N ARG A 8 42.40 -4.47 -3.26
CA ARG A 8 41.44 -5.09 -2.37
C ARG A 8 41.09 -4.21 -1.17
N GLY A 9 42.04 -3.45 -0.64
CA GLY A 9 41.83 -2.48 0.44
C GLY A 9 40.95 -1.28 0.03
N SER A 10 41.15 -0.77 -1.20
CA SER A 10 40.36 0.38 -1.72
C SER A 10 38.90 0.01 -2.01
N SER A 11 38.67 -1.24 -2.42
CA SER A 11 37.31 -1.78 -2.66
C SER A 11 36.53 -1.96 -1.36
N PHE A 12 37.18 -2.50 -0.32
CA PHE A 12 36.57 -2.67 1.00
C PHE A 12 36.23 -1.33 1.65
N LEU A 13 37.13 -0.35 1.58
CA LEU A 13 36.90 0.99 2.14
C LEU A 13 35.72 1.70 1.44
N LYS A 14 35.61 1.59 0.11
CA LYS A 14 34.47 2.13 -0.65
C LYS A 14 33.15 1.43 -0.30
N SER A 15 33.18 0.14 -0.07
CA SER A 15 31.99 -0.61 0.37
C SER A 15 31.56 -0.22 1.78
N ALA A 16 32.51 -0.10 2.71
CA ALA A 16 32.23 0.35 4.08
C ALA A 16 31.70 1.79 4.13
N LEU A 17 32.24 2.69 3.30
CA LEU A 17 31.76 4.06 3.20
C LEU A 17 30.31 4.12 2.66
N ARG A 18 29.99 3.33 1.64
CA ARG A 18 28.61 3.23 1.12
C ARG A 18 27.66 2.68 2.17
N ALA A 19 28.05 1.63 2.88
CA ALA A 19 27.24 1.08 3.97
C ALA A 19 27.01 2.11 5.09
N GLY A 20 28.04 2.90 5.44
CA GLY A 20 27.92 3.99 6.39
C GLY A 20 26.94 5.08 5.93
N ILE A 21 26.97 5.45 4.64
CA ILE A 21 26.01 6.42 4.07
C ILE A 21 24.58 5.87 4.14
N TYR A 22 24.35 4.61 3.77
CA TYR A 22 23.01 4.03 3.84
C TYR A 22 22.50 3.93 5.28
N LEU A 23 23.36 3.57 6.21
CA LEU A 23 23.03 3.53 7.64
C LEU A 23 22.69 4.91 8.19
N SER A 24 23.46 5.96 7.83
CA SER A 24 23.17 7.33 8.28
C SER A 24 21.87 7.85 7.68
N VAL A 25 21.58 7.57 6.40
CA VAL A 25 20.29 7.92 5.78
C VAL A 25 19.14 7.20 6.49
N ALA A 26 19.27 5.90 6.74
CA ALA A 26 18.25 5.12 7.46
C ALA A 26 18.02 5.67 8.88
N LEU A 27 19.08 6.05 9.58
CA LEU A 27 19.01 6.64 10.92
C LEU A 27 18.29 8.00 10.89
N VAL A 28 18.59 8.85 9.92
CA VAL A 28 17.90 10.15 9.76
C VAL A 28 16.42 9.93 9.50
N TYR A 29 16.05 9.00 8.62
CA TYR A 29 14.65 8.65 8.38
C TYR A 29 13.97 8.12 9.65
N ALA A 30 14.64 7.26 10.41
CA ALA A 30 14.10 6.75 11.67
C ALA A 30 13.86 7.89 12.68
N ILE A 31 14.82 8.80 12.83
CA ILE A 31 14.68 9.97 13.73
C ILE A 31 13.53 10.86 13.29
N LEU A 32 13.40 11.15 12.00
CA LEU A 32 12.31 11.96 11.46
C LEU A 32 10.96 11.27 11.66
N PHE A 33 10.88 9.98 11.41
CA PHE A 33 9.65 9.20 11.59
C PHE A 33 9.20 9.16 13.06
N PHE A 34 10.11 8.78 13.97
CA PHE A 34 9.77 8.73 15.40
C PHE A 34 9.55 10.12 16.00
N GLY A 35 10.27 11.13 15.54
CA GLY A 35 10.04 12.52 15.91
C GLY A 35 8.67 13.01 15.48
N ALA A 36 8.28 12.76 14.23
CA ALA A 36 6.95 13.10 13.73
C ALA A 36 5.85 12.33 14.48
N ALA A 37 6.01 11.02 14.69
CA ALA A 37 5.07 10.21 15.44
C ALA A 37 4.91 10.68 16.89
N PHE A 38 6.00 11.05 17.54
CA PHE A 38 5.97 11.62 18.90
C PHE A 38 5.25 12.98 18.94
N THR A 39 5.52 13.85 17.96
CA THR A 39 4.86 15.15 17.84
C THR A 39 3.35 14.98 17.58
N LEU A 40 2.97 14.08 16.67
CA LEU A 40 1.57 13.76 16.38
C LEU A 40 0.83 13.21 17.63
N ARG A 41 1.51 12.39 18.44
CA ARG A 41 0.98 11.90 19.70
C ARG A 41 0.63 13.04 20.66
N GLN A 42 1.44 14.10 20.70
CA GLN A 42 1.20 15.25 21.57
C GLN A 42 0.07 16.18 21.06
N LEU A 43 -0.09 16.24 19.73
CA LEU A 43 -1.06 17.14 19.10
C LEU A 43 -2.45 16.54 18.95
N ASP A 44 -2.56 15.22 18.84
CA ASP A 44 -3.85 14.55 18.61
C ASP A 44 -4.00 13.37 19.60
N TYR A 45 -5.03 13.46 20.48
CA TYR A 45 -5.37 12.43 21.46
C TYR A 45 -5.59 11.04 20.83
N ARG A 46 -5.96 10.97 19.54
CA ARG A 46 -6.13 9.72 18.81
C ARG A 46 -4.83 8.93 18.64
N ASN A 47 -3.69 9.60 18.78
CA ASN A 47 -2.38 8.98 18.65
C ASN A 47 -1.73 8.66 20.01
N GLU A 48 -2.44 8.85 21.13
CA GLU A 48 -1.90 8.62 22.48
C GLU A 48 -1.41 7.17 22.65
N ASP A 49 -2.16 6.22 22.12
CA ASP A 49 -1.87 4.79 22.22
C ASP A 49 -0.97 4.25 21.09
N ILE A 50 -0.43 5.07 20.18
CA ILE A 50 0.35 4.62 19.02
C ILE A 50 1.55 3.74 19.38
N PHE A 51 2.14 3.96 20.56
CA PHE A 51 3.26 3.18 21.09
C PHE A 51 2.86 2.21 22.20
N ASN A 52 1.56 2.01 22.43
CA ASN A 52 1.08 1.08 23.44
C ASN A 52 1.04 -0.34 22.89
N PHE A 53 2.22 -0.90 22.65
CA PHE A 53 2.36 -2.26 22.11
C PHE A 53 1.79 -3.33 23.04
N SER A 54 1.78 -3.11 24.35
CA SER A 54 1.17 -4.05 25.30
C SER A 54 -0.33 -4.20 25.06
N LEU A 55 -1.03 -3.10 24.81
CA LEU A 55 -2.44 -3.12 24.42
C LEU A 55 -2.65 -3.76 23.06
N ALA A 56 -1.76 -3.48 22.10
CA ALA A 56 -1.82 -4.04 20.75
C ALA A 56 -1.75 -5.59 20.76
N PHE A 57 -0.92 -6.17 21.62
CA PHE A 57 -0.80 -7.62 21.73
C PHE A 57 -1.89 -8.23 22.63
N ALA A 58 -2.30 -7.57 23.71
CA ALA A 58 -3.31 -8.09 24.63
C ALA A 58 -4.73 -7.98 24.07
N ASN A 59 -5.05 -6.89 23.39
CA ASN A 59 -6.38 -6.64 22.80
C ASN A 59 -6.26 -5.78 21.53
N PRO A 60 -5.93 -6.42 20.38
CA PRO A 60 -5.70 -5.71 19.13
C PRO A 60 -6.92 -4.92 18.64
N MET A 61 -8.13 -5.37 18.99
CA MET A 61 -9.35 -4.65 18.61
C MET A 61 -9.49 -3.33 19.36
N LYS A 62 -9.28 -3.34 20.70
CA LYS A 62 -9.30 -2.12 21.51
C LYS A 62 -8.18 -1.15 21.10
N TYR A 63 -7.01 -1.68 20.78
CA TYR A 63 -5.91 -0.88 20.25
C TYR A 63 -6.31 -0.19 18.93
N ALA A 64 -6.93 -0.92 18.00
CA ALA A 64 -7.43 -0.37 16.74
C ALA A 64 -8.53 0.67 16.96
N GLU A 65 -9.43 0.47 17.93
CA GLU A 65 -10.45 1.45 18.28
C GLU A 65 -9.84 2.75 18.82
N ASN A 66 -8.87 2.65 19.73
CA ASN A 66 -8.20 3.81 20.31
C ASN A 66 -7.47 4.64 19.24
N LEU A 67 -6.85 3.99 18.27
CA LEU A 67 -6.21 4.66 17.12
C LEU A 67 -7.20 5.10 16.02
N SER A 68 -8.50 5.04 16.27
CA SER A 68 -9.56 5.31 15.27
C SER A 68 -9.48 4.40 14.02
N PHE A 69 -8.83 3.23 14.14
CA PHE A 69 -8.80 2.21 13.11
C PHE A 69 -10.01 1.27 13.14
N GLY A 70 -10.78 1.26 14.24
CA GLY A 70 -11.95 0.41 14.39
C GLY A 70 -12.97 0.52 13.24
N PRO A 71 -13.35 1.73 12.80
CA PRO A 71 -14.21 1.90 11.64
C PRO A 71 -13.62 1.29 10.36
N ARG A 72 -12.32 1.48 10.11
CA ARG A 72 -11.65 0.91 8.91
C ARG A 72 -11.69 -0.62 8.90
N VAL A 73 -11.36 -1.24 10.03
CA VAL A 73 -11.44 -2.71 10.18
C VAL A 73 -12.87 -3.20 9.94
N SER A 74 -13.87 -2.45 10.44
CA SER A 74 -15.27 -2.78 10.22
C SER A 74 -15.67 -2.74 8.74
N TYR A 75 -15.19 -1.74 8.00
CA TYR A 75 -15.43 -1.64 6.56
C TYR A 75 -14.71 -2.73 5.76
N TRP A 76 -13.47 -3.09 6.15
CA TRP A 76 -12.75 -4.21 5.53
C TRP A 76 -13.48 -5.54 5.73
N LEU A 77 -13.96 -5.78 6.97
CA LEU A 77 -14.78 -6.96 7.27
C LEU A 77 -16.11 -6.93 6.51
N GLY A 78 -16.71 -5.75 6.34
CA GLY A 78 -17.87 -5.57 5.47
C GLY A 78 -17.60 -6.02 4.04
N GLY A 79 -16.49 -5.55 3.45
CA GLY A 79 -16.04 -5.97 2.11
C GLY A 79 -15.76 -7.48 2.02
N TRP A 80 -15.11 -8.05 3.04
CA TRP A 80 -14.86 -9.48 3.12
C TRP A 80 -16.17 -10.31 3.24
N ASN A 81 -17.13 -9.84 4.03
CA ASN A 81 -18.44 -10.49 4.15
C ASN A 81 -19.23 -10.42 2.85
N LEU A 82 -19.10 -9.34 2.08
CA LEU A 82 -19.67 -9.26 0.72
C LEU A 82 -19.02 -10.28 -0.21
N PHE A 83 -17.71 -10.39 -0.21
CA PHE A 83 -16.99 -11.41 -0.98
C PHE A 83 -17.47 -12.82 -0.63
N ASN A 84 -17.61 -13.15 0.65
CA ASN A 84 -18.08 -14.48 1.06
C ASN A 84 -19.51 -14.78 0.59
N ARG A 85 -20.35 -13.76 0.42
CA ARG A 85 -21.73 -13.92 -0.08
C ARG A 85 -21.82 -13.95 -1.61
N TYR A 86 -20.94 -13.20 -2.28
CA TYR A 86 -20.92 -13.01 -3.73
C TYR A 86 -19.51 -13.23 -4.31
N PRO A 87 -18.94 -14.45 -4.19
CA PRO A 87 -17.52 -14.68 -4.42
C PRO A 87 -17.05 -14.51 -5.87
N LEU A 88 -17.91 -14.72 -6.85
CA LEU A 88 -17.51 -14.75 -8.26
C LEU A 88 -17.41 -13.34 -8.87
N LEU A 89 -18.49 -12.57 -8.81
CA LEU A 89 -18.59 -11.26 -9.47
C LEU A 89 -18.77 -10.09 -8.49
N GLY A 90 -18.86 -10.38 -7.19
CA GLY A 90 -19.16 -9.36 -6.18
C GLY A 90 -20.57 -8.78 -6.30
N VAL A 91 -20.76 -7.61 -5.71
CA VAL A 91 -22.06 -6.88 -5.74
C VAL A 91 -22.12 -5.79 -6.82
N GLY A 92 -21.10 -5.67 -7.64
CA GLY A 92 -20.93 -4.60 -8.62
C GLY A 92 -20.14 -3.42 -8.06
N LEU A 93 -19.32 -2.80 -8.93
CA LEU A 93 -18.49 -1.66 -8.56
C LEU A 93 -19.33 -0.49 -8.06
N GLY A 94 -18.96 0.07 -6.90
CA GLY A 94 -19.66 1.19 -6.25
C GLY A 94 -20.89 0.79 -5.42
N ASN A 95 -21.29 -0.47 -5.41
CA ASN A 95 -22.52 -0.91 -4.75
C ASN A 95 -22.34 -1.40 -3.31
N ALA A 96 -21.12 -1.55 -2.80
CA ALA A 96 -20.87 -2.06 -1.46
C ALA A 96 -21.70 -1.35 -0.37
N GLY A 97 -21.82 -0.03 -0.46
CA GLY A 97 -22.55 0.79 0.52
C GLY A 97 -24.02 0.41 0.68
N PHE A 98 -24.70 -0.04 -0.38
CA PHE A 98 -26.11 -0.50 -0.30
C PHE A 98 -26.25 -1.83 0.46
N TYR A 99 -25.19 -2.64 0.50
CA TYR A 99 -25.19 -3.94 1.14
C TYR A 99 -24.62 -3.91 2.56
N PHE A 100 -23.96 -2.83 2.96
CA PHE A 100 -23.34 -2.70 4.28
C PHE A 100 -24.28 -2.90 5.46
N PRO A 101 -25.56 -2.51 5.43
CA PRO A 101 -26.49 -2.82 6.53
C PRO A 101 -26.53 -4.31 6.91
N LYS A 102 -26.31 -5.17 5.95
CA LYS A 102 -26.32 -6.65 6.12
C LYS A 102 -24.91 -7.26 6.17
N ALA A 103 -23.88 -6.51 5.79
CA ALA A 103 -22.52 -7.00 5.66
C ALA A 103 -21.59 -6.55 6.79
N LEU A 104 -21.85 -5.39 7.39
CA LEU A 104 -21.06 -4.91 8.52
C LEU A 104 -21.22 -5.82 9.74
N PRO A 105 -20.14 -6.05 10.51
CA PRO A 105 -20.24 -6.80 11.76
C PRO A 105 -21.07 -6.01 12.80
N ALA A 106 -21.74 -6.73 13.69
CA ALA A 106 -22.68 -6.13 14.65
C ALA A 106 -22.05 -5.03 15.52
N TYR A 107 -20.79 -5.18 15.90
CA TYR A 107 -20.10 -4.18 16.71
C TYR A 107 -19.85 -2.85 15.98
N ALA A 108 -19.78 -2.87 14.63
CA ALA A 108 -19.56 -1.68 13.82
C ALA A 108 -20.62 -0.59 14.09
N TRP A 109 -21.84 -0.97 14.40
CA TRP A 109 -22.94 -0.08 14.72
C TRP A 109 -22.79 0.68 16.06
N ARG A 110 -21.84 0.28 16.91
CA ARG A 110 -21.47 1.01 18.12
C ARG A 110 -20.51 2.16 17.84
N LEU A 111 -19.80 2.11 16.70
CA LEU A 111 -18.82 3.13 16.32
C LEU A 111 -19.52 4.41 15.85
N VAL A 112 -19.07 5.54 16.39
CA VAL A 112 -19.69 6.85 16.12
C VAL A 112 -19.57 7.20 14.63
N GLU A 113 -18.38 6.99 14.02
CA GLU A 113 -18.15 7.28 12.60
C GLU A 113 -19.08 6.49 11.69
N VAL A 114 -19.27 5.19 11.96
CA VAL A 114 -20.16 4.33 11.17
C VAL A 114 -21.58 4.85 11.20
N ARG A 115 -22.08 5.21 12.39
CA ARG A 115 -23.44 5.78 12.54
C ARG A 115 -23.58 7.13 11.86
N GLN A 116 -22.60 8.02 12.02
CA GLN A 116 -22.61 9.33 11.39
C GLN A 116 -22.63 9.21 9.86
N LEU A 117 -21.76 8.40 9.29
CA LEU A 117 -21.71 8.19 7.84
C LEU A 117 -22.95 7.50 7.31
N PHE A 118 -23.53 6.58 8.07
CA PHE A 118 -24.71 5.83 7.62
C PHE A 118 -26.01 6.64 7.72
N PHE A 119 -26.22 7.36 8.83
CA PHE A 119 -27.49 8.02 9.10
C PHE A 119 -27.51 9.52 8.76
N HIS A 120 -26.35 10.17 8.71
CA HIS A 120 -26.25 11.63 8.56
C HIS A 120 -25.43 12.08 7.33
N SER A 121 -24.85 11.13 6.57
CA SER A 121 -24.13 11.46 5.34
C SER A 121 -25.01 11.27 4.10
N THR A 122 -24.81 12.12 3.11
CA THR A 122 -25.42 11.99 1.78
C THR A 122 -24.61 11.03 0.87
N THR A 123 -23.43 10.61 1.32
CA THR A 123 -22.56 9.71 0.56
C THR A 123 -22.65 8.28 1.12
N LEU A 124 -22.69 7.30 0.22
CA LEU A 124 -22.67 5.90 0.63
C LEU A 124 -21.33 5.55 1.30
N LEU A 125 -21.44 4.70 2.32
CA LEU A 125 -20.27 4.07 2.93
C LEU A 125 -19.48 3.29 1.88
N ASN A 126 -18.16 3.35 1.95
CA ASN A 126 -17.27 2.57 1.11
C ASN A 126 -16.35 1.67 1.94
N VAL A 127 -15.65 0.75 1.30
CA VAL A 127 -14.87 -0.30 1.97
C VAL A 127 -13.59 0.22 2.62
N LYS A 128 -13.13 1.44 2.27
CA LYS A 128 -11.91 2.07 2.81
C LYS A 128 -10.63 1.25 2.59
N SER A 129 -10.65 0.32 1.62
CA SER A 129 -9.49 -0.43 1.14
C SER A 129 -9.75 -0.91 -0.27
N LEU A 130 -8.82 -0.70 -1.17
CA LEU A 130 -8.90 -1.16 -2.56
C LEU A 130 -9.01 -2.68 -2.65
N TRP A 131 -8.26 -3.39 -1.83
CA TRP A 131 -8.22 -4.86 -1.84
C TRP A 131 -9.56 -5.47 -1.44
N PHE A 132 -10.10 -5.07 -0.31
CA PHE A 132 -11.41 -5.56 0.15
C PHE A 132 -12.56 -5.03 -0.71
N ARG A 133 -12.38 -3.85 -1.32
CA ARG A 133 -13.34 -3.31 -2.27
C ARG A 133 -13.41 -4.15 -3.53
N ILE A 134 -12.27 -4.46 -4.15
CA ILE A 134 -12.24 -5.30 -5.36
C ILE A 134 -12.86 -6.66 -5.07
N LEU A 135 -12.50 -7.29 -3.94
CA LEU A 135 -13.08 -8.58 -3.55
C LEU A 135 -14.59 -8.49 -3.34
N GLY A 136 -15.06 -7.51 -2.59
CA GLY A 136 -16.49 -7.37 -2.28
C GLY A 136 -17.34 -6.91 -3.48
N GLU A 137 -16.83 -5.99 -4.31
CA GLU A 137 -17.56 -5.37 -5.40
C GLU A 137 -17.39 -6.09 -6.74
N ALA A 138 -16.22 -6.67 -7.03
CA ALA A 138 -15.92 -7.33 -8.30
C ALA A 138 -15.61 -8.84 -8.15
N GLY A 139 -15.61 -9.36 -6.94
CA GLY A 139 -15.39 -10.77 -6.65
C GLY A 139 -13.99 -11.25 -7.02
N ILE A 140 -13.83 -12.57 -7.08
CA ILE A 140 -12.55 -13.18 -7.43
C ILE A 140 -12.16 -12.90 -8.89
N CYS A 141 -13.14 -12.76 -9.79
CA CYS A 141 -12.86 -12.44 -11.19
C CYS A 141 -12.22 -11.04 -11.33
N GLY A 142 -12.79 -10.03 -10.67
CA GLY A 142 -12.21 -8.68 -10.68
C GLY A 142 -10.88 -8.62 -9.94
N PHE A 143 -10.74 -9.33 -8.83
CA PHE A 143 -9.47 -9.43 -8.12
C PHE A 143 -8.37 -10.07 -8.98
N ALA A 144 -8.68 -11.19 -9.66
CA ALA A 144 -7.74 -11.87 -10.54
C ALA A 144 -7.31 -10.97 -11.71
N ALA A 145 -8.24 -10.25 -12.33
CA ALA A 145 -7.93 -9.31 -13.41
C ALA A 145 -7.00 -8.19 -12.91
N PHE A 146 -7.29 -7.59 -11.76
CA PHE A 146 -6.45 -6.54 -11.19
C PHE A 146 -5.07 -7.06 -10.73
N ALA A 147 -5.03 -8.24 -10.11
CA ALA A 147 -3.77 -8.89 -9.73
C ALA A 147 -2.91 -9.20 -10.97
N THR A 148 -3.52 -9.69 -12.05
CA THR A 148 -2.83 -9.91 -13.33
C THR A 148 -2.23 -8.61 -13.88
N PHE A 149 -2.98 -7.51 -13.84
CA PHE A 149 -2.47 -6.20 -14.22
C PHE A 149 -1.22 -5.80 -13.41
N LEU A 150 -1.24 -5.96 -12.07
CA LEU A 150 -0.08 -5.65 -11.23
C LEU A 150 1.10 -6.59 -11.51
N VAL A 151 0.84 -7.88 -11.75
CA VAL A 151 1.90 -8.85 -12.12
C VAL A 151 2.53 -8.47 -13.47
N LEU A 152 1.74 -8.07 -14.46
CA LEU A 152 2.28 -7.59 -15.74
C LEU A 152 3.16 -6.35 -15.56
N MET A 153 2.73 -5.38 -14.74
CA MET A 153 3.53 -4.22 -14.39
C MET A 153 4.85 -4.61 -13.71
N LEU A 154 4.81 -5.58 -12.80
CA LEU A 154 6.01 -6.13 -12.16
C LEU A 154 6.95 -6.77 -13.19
N CYS A 155 6.42 -7.59 -14.08
CA CYS A 155 7.20 -8.23 -15.15
C CYS A 155 7.89 -7.20 -16.05
N LEU A 156 7.18 -6.13 -16.44
CA LEU A 156 7.75 -5.03 -17.22
C LEU A 156 8.86 -4.30 -16.46
N ALA A 157 8.63 -3.97 -15.19
CA ALA A 157 9.64 -3.32 -14.35
C ALA A 157 10.91 -4.18 -14.20
N LEU A 158 10.75 -5.48 -13.94
CA LEU A 158 11.86 -6.42 -13.82
C LEU A 158 12.59 -6.62 -15.17
N ALA A 159 11.88 -6.66 -16.29
CA ALA A 159 12.48 -6.74 -17.61
C ALA A 159 13.31 -5.50 -17.91
N LEU A 160 12.83 -4.30 -17.55
CA LEU A 160 13.59 -3.05 -17.68
C LEU A 160 14.85 -3.04 -16.80
N MET A 161 14.79 -3.57 -15.60
CA MET A 161 15.96 -3.66 -14.71
C MET A 161 17.07 -4.57 -15.24
N LYS A 162 16.71 -5.61 -16.00
CA LYS A 162 17.66 -6.54 -16.61
C LYS A 162 18.36 -5.97 -17.84
N LYS A 163 17.77 -4.97 -18.50
CA LYS A 163 18.38 -4.35 -19.68
C LYS A 163 19.54 -3.44 -19.29
N GLU A 164 20.55 -3.37 -20.17
CA GLU A 164 21.65 -2.42 -20.02
C GLU A 164 21.19 -1.00 -20.33
N GLY A 165 21.79 -0.03 -19.62
CA GLY A 165 21.49 1.39 -19.78
C GLY A 165 20.87 2.03 -18.53
N ARG A 166 21.26 3.29 -18.29
CA ARG A 166 20.84 4.04 -17.09
C ARG A 166 19.35 4.31 -17.09
N MET A 167 18.77 4.65 -18.25
CA MET A 167 17.34 4.95 -18.39
C MET A 167 16.48 3.71 -18.17
N SER A 168 16.90 2.55 -18.68
CA SER A 168 16.19 1.29 -18.46
C SER A 168 16.11 0.93 -16.98
N LYS A 169 17.22 1.01 -16.28
CA LYS A 169 17.28 0.77 -14.84
C LYS A 169 16.43 1.77 -14.06
N PHE A 170 16.45 3.06 -14.46
CA PHE A 170 15.62 4.09 -13.84
C PHE A 170 14.12 3.74 -13.91
N PHE A 171 13.60 3.44 -15.12
CA PHE A 171 12.18 3.06 -15.27
C PHE A 171 11.84 1.74 -14.57
N GLY A 172 12.77 0.78 -14.52
CA GLY A 172 12.59 -0.46 -13.80
C GLY A 172 12.47 -0.24 -12.29
N PHE A 173 13.36 0.52 -11.68
CA PHE A 173 13.28 0.88 -10.26
C PHE A 173 12.05 1.72 -9.94
N PHE A 174 11.75 2.74 -10.78
CA PHE A 174 10.54 3.54 -10.65
C PHE A 174 9.29 2.66 -10.62
N GLY A 175 9.18 1.69 -11.56
CA GLY A 175 8.07 0.76 -11.61
C GLY A 175 7.95 -0.11 -10.36
N LEU A 176 9.06 -0.61 -9.85
CA LEU A 176 9.08 -1.42 -8.64
C LEU A 176 8.61 -0.61 -7.42
N PHE A 177 9.14 0.61 -7.24
CA PHE A 177 8.72 1.49 -6.14
C PHE A 177 7.24 1.89 -6.25
N ALA A 178 6.77 2.21 -7.45
CA ALA A 178 5.36 2.53 -7.69
C ALA A 178 4.44 1.36 -7.33
N LEU A 179 4.80 0.13 -7.71
CA LEU A 179 4.03 -1.08 -7.34
C LEU A 179 4.00 -1.31 -5.84
N VAL A 180 5.14 -1.18 -5.16
CA VAL A 180 5.21 -1.31 -3.71
C VAL A 180 4.30 -0.26 -3.05
N ALA A 181 4.38 1.00 -3.49
CA ALA A 181 3.52 2.07 -2.97
C ALA A 181 2.03 1.75 -3.15
N ILE A 182 1.61 1.31 -4.34
CA ILE A 182 0.22 0.94 -4.65
C ILE A 182 -0.27 -0.21 -3.76
N ILE A 183 0.57 -1.24 -3.54
CA ILE A 183 0.22 -2.38 -2.70
C ILE A 183 -0.06 -1.93 -1.26
N PHE A 184 0.79 -1.11 -0.68
CA PHE A 184 0.61 -0.64 0.69
C PHE A 184 -0.52 0.38 0.81
N GLU A 185 -0.60 1.32 -0.12
CA GLU A 185 -1.64 2.36 -0.11
C GLU A 185 -3.04 1.78 -0.33
N GLY A 186 -3.16 0.69 -1.10
CA GLY A 186 -4.41 -0.02 -1.32
C GLY A 186 -5.11 -0.51 -0.05
N PHE A 187 -4.41 -0.58 1.10
CA PHE A 187 -5.05 -0.82 2.41
C PHE A 187 -5.69 0.43 3.00
N SER A 188 -5.32 1.63 2.56
CA SER A 188 -5.82 2.90 3.10
C SER A 188 -6.74 3.64 2.14
N VAL A 189 -6.57 3.44 0.85
CA VAL A 189 -7.33 4.08 -0.23
C VAL A 189 -8.16 3.03 -0.95
N ASP A 190 -9.40 3.39 -1.32
CA ASP A 190 -10.36 2.48 -1.92
C ASP A 190 -10.81 2.90 -3.33
N SER A 191 -10.04 3.75 -3.99
CA SER A 191 -10.39 4.30 -5.29
C SER A 191 -9.50 3.77 -6.41
N PHE A 192 -10.12 3.44 -7.55
CA PHE A 192 -9.40 3.24 -8.81
C PHE A 192 -9.05 4.57 -9.51
N ALA A 193 -9.62 5.69 -9.08
CA ALA A 193 -9.36 7.01 -9.64
C ALA A 193 -8.07 7.64 -9.06
N LEU A 194 -7.02 6.83 -8.91
CA LEU A 194 -5.71 7.28 -8.45
C LEU A 194 -4.85 7.63 -9.67
N PRO A 195 -4.66 8.92 -10.00
CA PRO A 195 -3.93 9.31 -11.22
C PRO A 195 -2.53 8.70 -11.29
N TYR A 196 -1.83 8.64 -10.16
CA TYR A 196 -0.47 8.10 -10.11
C TYR A 196 -0.39 6.59 -10.44
N LEU A 197 -1.44 5.79 -10.16
CA LEU A 197 -1.51 4.38 -10.58
C LEU A 197 -1.42 4.28 -12.11
N TRP A 198 -2.28 5.02 -12.80
CA TRP A 198 -2.37 4.98 -14.26
C TRP A 198 -1.18 5.65 -14.94
N VAL A 199 -0.72 6.79 -14.39
CA VAL A 199 0.47 7.47 -14.88
C VAL A 199 1.71 6.59 -14.73
N SER A 200 1.89 5.93 -13.59
CA SER A 200 3.01 5.02 -13.36
C SER A 200 2.97 3.83 -14.32
N ALA A 201 1.79 3.22 -14.52
CA ALA A 201 1.62 2.13 -15.47
C ALA A 201 1.95 2.58 -16.92
N GLY A 202 1.46 3.76 -17.32
CA GLY A 202 1.76 4.35 -18.62
C GLY A 202 3.26 4.61 -18.82
N LEU A 203 3.93 5.19 -17.83
CA LEU A 203 5.38 5.47 -17.89
C LEU A 203 6.22 4.19 -17.97
N ILE A 204 5.86 3.14 -17.21
CA ILE A 204 6.57 1.85 -17.27
C ILE A 204 6.39 1.21 -18.66
N SER A 205 5.16 1.21 -19.19
CA SER A 205 4.86 0.64 -20.50
C SER A 205 5.56 1.39 -21.63
N ALA A 206 5.49 2.73 -21.63
CA ALA A 206 6.17 3.58 -22.61
C ALA A 206 7.69 3.43 -22.52
N GLY A 207 8.26 3.37 -21.32
CA GLY A 207 9.67 3.14 -21.08
C GLY A 207 10.14 1.79 -21.65
N TYR A 208 9.32 0.75 -21.49
CA TYR A 208 9.62 -0.57 -22.04
C TYR A 208 9.62 -0.58 -23.59
N GLU A 209 8.60 0.01 -24.22
CA GLU A 209 8.51 0.10 -25.68
C GLU A 209 9.66 0.94 -26.29
N PHE A 210 9.95 2.10 -25.70
CA PHE A 210 11.03 2.97 -26.17
C PHE A 210 12.39 2.27 -26.15
N ILE A 211 12.67 1.52 -25.07
CA ILE A 211 13.93 0.80 -24.92
C ILE A 211 13.96 -0.45 -25.81
N ALA A 212 12.81 -1.12 -26.02
CA ALA A 212 12.72 -2.26 -26.92
C ALA A 212 13.00 -1.86 -28.39
N LYS A 213 12.41 -0.75 -28.86
CA LYS A 213 12.66 -0.22 -30.23
C LYS A 213 14.09 0.23 -30.48
N LYS A 214 14.83 0.63 -29.44
CA LYS A 214 16.23 1.06 -29.59
C LYS A 214 17.21 -0.11 -29.61
N SER A 215 16.79 -1.31 -29.23
CA SER A 215 17.60 -2.53 -29.17
C SER A 215 17.36 -3.48 -30.36
N SER A 216 16.36 -3.19 -31.20
CA SER A 216 16.15 -3.80 -32.52
C SER A 216 16.83 -3.00 -33.63
#